data_6713c0cfa10834c134bd0e7cd81e0dee
#
_entry.id   6713c0cfa10834c134bd0e7cd81e0dee
#
_cell.length_a   1.000
_cell.length_b   1.000
_cell.length_c   1.000
_cell.angle_alpha   90.00
_cell.angle_beta   90.00
_cell.angle_gamma   90.00
#
_symmetry.space_group_name_H-M   'P 1'
#
loop_
_entity.id
_entity.type
_entity.pdbx_description
1 polymer ?
#
loop_
_entity_poly.entity_id
_entity_poly.type
_entity_poly.pdbx_seq_one_letter_code
_entity_poly.pdbx_strand_id
1 'polypeptide(L)'
;MKIRSRTPWGYRVLGLVALSGMSLAVEAEEKIVLLTSWYAQAEQGGYYQAQTTGIYKKYGLEVDIRSGGPQVNGMQLLLSKRADVIIGYDLQLLEGIQRGFQAKAIAAPFQYDPQGLLTHTDVASLEGLKGKTILVSSSGQATWWPWLKGQYQLNDAQARPYTFNIQPFVADDNVAQQAYVSSEVFQVQKAGVKSNFFLFSEHGYPPYGGILIARPETIADRNAALAKFVRASMEGWVSYLNNPAPGNALIKKDNPKMTDDLLAWAVTQIRQHHLIDGGDAASEGWGTMTETRWRKTRDFMVSANLLDTTTDWKQAYTTEFVQTMQIKP
;
A
#
# COMPACT_ATOMS: atom_id res chain seq x y z
N MET A 1 -19.61 -16.55 102.11
CA MET A 1 -18.43 -16.96 101.36
C MET A 1 -18.86 -16.93 99.94
N LYS A 2 -18.49 -15.88 99.11
CA LYS A 2 -18.96 -15.64 97.75
C LYS A 2 -17.89 -16.06 96.78
N ILE A 3 -18.21 -17.04 95.96
CA ILE A 3 -17.37 -17.52 94.85
C ILE A 3 -17.81 -16.80 93.57
N ARG A 4 -16.88 -16.02 92.95
CA ARG A 4 -17.11 -15.34 91.68
C ARG A 4 -16.68 -16.29 90.53
N SER A 5 -17.60 -16.57 89.60
CA SER A 5 -17.33 -17.23 88.34
C SER A 5 -16.76 -16.24 87.34
N ARG A 6 -15.62 -16.63 86.69
CA ARG A 6 -15.03 -15.90 85.59
C ARG A 6 -15.52 -16.48 84.27
N THR A 7 -16.07 -15.63 83.39
CA THR A 7 -16.45 -15.94 82.00
C THR A 7 -15.19 -15.85 81.12
N PRO A 8 -14.98 -16.75 80.16
CA PRO A 8 -13.85 -16.65 79.24
C PRO A 8 -14.19 -15.75 78.03
N TRP A 9 -13.21 -14.97 77.66
CA TRP A 9 -13.21 -13.99 76.55
C TRP A 9 -13.09 -14.71 75.21
N GLY A 10 -14.14 -14.61 74.38
CA GLY A 10 -14.13 -15.15 73.01
C GLY A 10 -13.28 -14.32 72.04
N TYR A 11 -12.30 -14.95 71.40
CA TYR A 11 -11.53 -14.34 70.29
C TYR A 11 -12.39 -14.35 69.04
N ARG A 12 -12.78 -13.14 68.57
CA ARG A 12 -13.31 -12.96 67.21
C ARG A 12 -12.14 -12.87 66.24
N VAL A 13 -11.94 -13.92 65.44
CA VAL A 13 -11.04 -13.90 64.31
C VAL A 13 -11.77 -13.15 63.18
N LEU A 14 -11.36 -11.90 62.89
CA LEU A 14 -11.74 -11.22 61.67
C LEU A 14 -10.91 -11.81 60.51
N GLY A 15 -11.57 -12.60 59.66
CA GLY A 15 -11.01 -13.05 58.39
C GLY A 15 -10.92 -11.87 57.44
N LEU A 16 -9.71 -11.38 57.13
CA LEU A 16 -9.44 -10.44 56.04
C LEU A 16 -9.54 -11.20 54.75
N VAL A 17 -10.64 -11.03 54.00
CA VAL A 17 -10.73 -11.49 52.59
C VAL A 17 -9.95 -10.48 51.74
N ALA A 18 -8.73 -10.84 51.38
CA ALA A 18 -7.97 -10.07 50.41
C ALA A 18 -8.61 -10.31 49.01
N LEU A 19 -9.42 -9.35 48.55
CA LEU A 19 -9.80 -9.28 47.14
C LEU A 19 -8.53 -8.89 46.35
N SER A 20 -7.88 -9.88 45.77
CA SER A 20 -6.87 -9.66 44.72
C SER A 20 -7.58 -9.11 43.50
N GLY A 21 -7.65 -7.79 43.40
CA GLY A 21 -8.08 -7.10 42.19
C GLY A 21 -7.06 -7.43 41.08
N MET A 22 -7.40 -8.32 40.17
CA MET A 22 -6.74 -8.44 38.88
C MET A 22 -6.99 -7.13 38.13
N SER A 23 -6.07 -6.17 38.25
CA SER A 23 -6.00 -5.04 37.32
C SER A 23 -5.74 -5.64 35.94
N LEU A 24 -6.77 -5.71 35.10
CA LEU A 24 -6.60 -5.86 33.65
C LEU A 24 -5.85 -4.59 33.22
N ALA A 25 -4.54 -4.68 33.09
CA ALA A 25 -3.77 -3.64 32.42
C ALA A 25 -4.33 -3.57 31.00
N VAL A 26 -5.10 -2.53 30.69
CA VAL A 26 -5.43 -2.19 29.31
C VAL A 26 -4.09 -1.79 28.70
N GLU A 27 -3.52 -2.71 27.90
CA GLU A 27 -2.32 -2.43 27.12
C GLU A 27 -2.65 -1.25 26.20
N ALA A 28 -1.88 -0.16 26.33
CA ALA A 28 -2.11 1.03 25.52
C ALA A 28 -1.96 0.66 24.05
N GLU A 29 -2.91 1.11 23.20
CA GLU A 29 -2.84 0.86 21.76
C GLU A 29 -1.53 1.42 21.20
N GLU A 30 -0.78 0.60 20.43
CA GLU A 30 0.43 1.05 19.75
C GLU A 30 0.07 1.87 18.52
N LYS A 31 0.57 3.11 18.47
CA LYS A 31 0.30 4.02 17.35
C LYS A 31 1.24 3.74 16.17
N ILE A 32 0.67 3.55 14.98
CA ILE A 32 1.38 3.45 13.70
C ILE A 32 0.92 4.58 12.78
N VAL A 33 1.86 5.34 12.23
CA VAL A 33 1.58 6.34 11.19
C VAL A 33 1.84 5.71 9.83
N LEU A 34 0.76 5.46 9.07
CA LEU A 34 0.80 5.01 7.68
C LEU A 34 0.63 6.20 6.74
N LEU A 35 1.60 6.47 5.88
CA LEU A 35 1.46 7.43 4.79
C LEU A 35 1.18 6.68 3.48
N THR A 36 0.04 6.98 2.84
CA THR A 36 -0.30 6.39 1.55
C THR A 36 0.49 7.04 0.41
N SER A 37 0.60 6.35 -0.74
CA SER A 37 1.29 6.89 -1.92
C SER A 37 0.50 7.98 -2.65
N TRP A 38 -0.81 8.03 -2.43
CA TRP A 38 -1.75 8.90 -3.13
C TRP A 38 -2.89 9.37 -2.23
N TYR A 39 -3.83 10.15 -2.79
CA TYR A 39 -5.08 10.50 -2.12
C TYR A 39 -5.88 9.25 -1.71
N ALA A 40 -6.79 9.41 -0.75
CA ALA A 40 -7.69 8.34 -0.35
C ALA A 40 -8.54 7.86 -1.54
N GLN A 41 -8.43 6.60 -1.89
CA GLN A 41 -9.16 5.93 -2.97
C GLN A 41 -9.13 4.40 -2.77
N ALA A 42 -9.75 3.63 -3.67
CA ALA A 42 -9.94 2.19 -3.51
C ALA A 42 -8.63 1.40 -3.38
N GLU A 43 -7.52 1.89 -3.98
CA GLU A 43 -6.19 1.27 -3.90
C GLU A 43 -5.55 1.38 -2.50
N GLN A 44 -6.18 2.09 -1.58
CA GLN A 44 -5.87 2.10 -0.16
C GLN A 44 -6.96 1.45 0.68
N GLY A 45 -7.98 0.88 0.04
CA GLY A 45 -9.23 0.41 0.64
C GLY A 45 -9.06 -0.55 1.81
N GLY A 46 -8.12 -1.49 1.73
CA GLY A 46 -7.86 -2.44 2.81
C GLY A 46 -7.45 -1.77 4.13
N TYR A 47 -6.66 -0.70 4.06
CA TYR A 47 -6.22 0.04 5.27
C TYR A 47 -7.38 0.82 5.89
N TYR A 48 -8.17 1.52 5.06
CA TYR A 48 -9.38 2.23 5.50
C TYR A 48 -10.43 1.27 6.07
N GLN A 49 -10.57 0.09 5.46
CA GLN A 49 -11.43 -0.98 5.94
C GLN A 49 -10.99 -1.48 7.33
N ALA A 50 -9.68 -1.79 7.47
CA ALA A 50 -9.13 -2.27 8.74
C ALA A 50 -9.33 -1.24 9.87
N GLN A 51 -9.21 0.05 9.55
CA GLN A 51 -9.46 1.13 10.51
C GLN A 51 -10.93 1.20 10.90
N THR A 52 -11.83 1.27 9.92
CA THR A 52 -13.25 1.54 10.18
C THR A 52 -14.00 0.34 10.77
N THR A 53 -13.56 -0.90 10.46
CA THR A 53 -14.14 -2.13 11.01
C THR A 53 -13.51 -2.58 12.33
N GLY A 54 -12.52 -1.84 12.84
CA GLY A 54 -11.87 -2.14 14.10
C GLY A 54 -10.86 -3.29 14.04
N ILE A 55 -10.46 -3.74 12.82
CA ILE A 55 -9.45 -4.79 12.67
C ILE A 55 -8.13 -4.36 13.33
N TYR A 56 -7.66 -3.12 13.12
CA TYR A 56 -6.45 -2.63 13.79
C TYR A 56 -6.59 -2.66 15.32
N LYS A 57 -7.73 -2.23 15.87
CA LYS A 57 -7.99 -2.27 17.32
C LYS A 57 -7.98 -3.68 17.90
N LYS A 58 -8.50 -4.68 17.16
CA LYS A 58 -8.41 -6.10 17.53
C LYS A 58 -6.97 -6.55 17.78
N TYR A 59 -6.01 -5.94 17.12
CA TYR A 59 -4.58 -6.18 17.28
C TYR A 59 -3.88 -5.23 18.27
N GLY A 60 -4.62 -4.36 18.97
CA GLY A 60 -4.08 -3.37 19.89
C GLY A 60 -3.34 -2.22 19.18
N LEU A 61 -3.79 -1.86 17.97
CA LEU A 61 -3.17 -0.81 17.17
C LEU A 61 -4.11 0.38 16.97
N GLU A 62 -3.54 1.58 17.10
CA GLU A 62 -4.07 2.85 16.59
C GLU A 62 -3.33 3.21 15.30
N VAL A 63 -3.99 3.14 14.15
CA VAL A 63 -3.35 3.48 12.85
C VAL A 63 -3.82 4.86 12.39
N ASP A 64 -2.87 5.79 12.26
CA ASP A 64 -3.08 7.13 11.71
C ASP A 64 -2.78 7.07 10.20
N ILE A 65 -3.83 6.99 9.37
CA ILE A 65 -3.70 6.96 7.91
C ILE A 65 -3.61 8.38 7.39
N ARG A 66 -2.47 8.74 6.80
CA ARG A 66 -2.23 10.03 6.16
C ARG A 66 -2.20 9.89 4.65
N SER A 67 -2.99 10.71 3.97
CA SER A 67 -3.01 10.72 2.52
C SER A 67 -1.72 11.33 1.95
N GLY A 68 -1.16 10.64 0.97
CA GLY A 68 -0.15 11.19 0.08
C GLY A 68 -0.76 12.05 -1.03
N GLY A 69 -0.08 12.13 -2.15
CA GLY A 69 -0.51 12.89 -3.32
C GLY A 69 0.63 13.15 -4.31
N PRO A 70 0.36 13.75 -5.47
CA PRO A 70 1.33 13.88 -6.56
C PRO A 70 2.57 14.72 -6.22
N GLN A 71 2.50 15.54 -5.16
CA GLN A 71 3.60 16.38 -4.69
C GLN A 71 4.21 15.91 -3.35
N VAL A 72 3.74 14.76 -2.82
CA VAL A 72 4.22 14.22 -1.54
C VAL A 72 5.39 13.27 -1.79
N ASN A 73 6.55 13.57 -1.21
CA ASN A 73 7.69 12.67 -1.21
C ASN A 73 7.62 11.74 0.01
N GLY A 74 7.01 10.57 -0.16
CA GLY A 74 6.83 9.59 0.91
C GLY A 74 8.15 9.10 1.51
N MET A 75 9.17 8.84 0.68
CA MET A 75 10.48 8.39 1.16
C MET A 75 11.15 9.43 2.06
N GLN A 76 11.07 10.71 1.72
CA GLN A 76 11.58 11.79 2.57
C GLN A 76 10.87 11.83 3.93
N LEU A 77 9.52 11.65 3.93
CA LEU A 77 8.75 11.64 5.18
C LEU A 77 9.03 10.40 6.03
N LEU A 78 9.29 9.26 5.41
CA LEU A 78 9.75 8.05 6.11
C LEU A 78 11.12 8.28 6.78
N LEU A 79 12.11 8.73 6.01
CA LEU A 79 13.47 8.93 6.49
C LEU A 79 13.57 10.04 7.56
N SER A 80 12.71 11.06 7.48
CA SER A 80 12.61 12.11 8.52
C SER A 80 11.73 11.72 9.71
N LYS A 81 11.32 10.44 9.83
CA LYS A 81 10.51 9.89 10.94
C LYS A 81 9.12 10.54 11.09
N ARG A 82 8.58 11.09 10.00
CA ARG A 82 7.23 11.69 9.96
C ARG A 82 6.15 10.64 9.65
N ALA A 83 6.57 9.46 9.19
CA ALA A 83 5.75 8.26 9.05
C ALA A 83 6.54 7.05 9.55
N ASP A 84 5.84 6.03 10.08
CA ASP A 84 6.43 4.76 10.49
C ASP A 84 6.52 3.80 9.32
N VAL A 85 5.45 3.77 8.52
CA VAL A 85 5.29 2.97 7.30
C VAL A 85 4.79 3.87 6.18
N ILE A 86 5.28 3.66 4.97
CA ILE A 86 4.74 4.30 3.77
C ILE A 86 4.30 3.23 2.77
N ILE A 87 3.33 3.59 1.92
CA ILE A 87 3.12 2.87 0.66
C ILE A 87 4.07 3.50 -0.36
N GLY A 88 4.97 2.70 -0.92
CA GLY A 88 5.95 3.14 -1.91
C GLY A 88 6.08 2.13 -3.05
N TYR A 89 7.16 2.24 -3.80
CA TYR A 89 7.42 1.40 -4.96
C TYR A 89 8.82 0.81 -4.88
N ASP A 90 8.98 -0.43 -5.32
CA ASP A 90 10.24 -1.18 -5.27
C ASP A 90 11.35 -0.53 -6.12
N LEU A 91 11.04 0.06 -7.27
CA LEU A 91 12.03 0.82 -8.05
C LEU A 91 12.60 1.99 -7.26
N GLN A 92 11.74 2.80 -6.64
CA GLN A 92 12.17 3.93 -5.82
C GLN A 92 12.98 3.48 -4.61
N LEU A 93 12.61 2.35 -4.01
CA LEU A 93 13.34 1.78 -2.88
C LEU A 93 14.74 1.34 -3.30
N LEU A 94 14.86 0.59 -4.41
CA LEU A 94 16.15 0.11 -4.92
C LEU A 94 17.07 1.27 -5.32
N GLU A 95 16.54 2.28 -6.01
CA GLU A 95 17.28 3.51 -6.32
C GLU A 95 17.72 4.25 -5.05
N GLY A 96 16.86 4.31 -4.04
CA GLY A 96 17.17 4.90 -2.74
C GLY A 96 18.31 4.15 -2.03
N ILE A 97 18.29 2.81 -2.06
CA ILE A 97 19.35 1.97 -1.49
C ILE A 97 20.70 2.23 -2.19
N GLN A 98 20.70 2.32 -3.52
CA GLN A 98 21.90 2.69 -4.28
C GLN A 98 22.48 4.02 -3.82
N ARG A 99 21.62 4.95 -3.40
CA ARG A 99 22.00 6.27 -2.85
C ARG A 99 22.29 6.25 -1.34
N GLY A 100 22.27 5.07 -0.70
CA GLY A 100 22.57 4.90 0.72
C GLY A 100 21.36 5.07 1.67
N PHE A 101 20.14 5.09 1.15
CA PHE A 101 18.94 5.17 2.01
C PHE A 101 18.75 3.88 2.81
N GLN A 102 18.37 4.05 4.07
CA GLN A 102 18.10 2.93 4.98
C GLN A 102 16.58 2.71 5.08
N ALA A 103 16.06 1.84 4.24
CA ALA A 103 14.64 1.47 4.22
C ALA A 103 14.47 0.03 3.71
N LYS A 104 13.38 -0.64 4.11
CA LYS A 104 13.06 -2.01 3.67
C LYS A 104 11.57 -2.15 3.38
N ALA A 105 11.26 -2.88 2.33
CA ALA A 105 9.91 -3.41 2.11
C ALA A 105 9.60 -4.50 3.15
N ILE A 106 8.41 -4.45 3.73
CA ILE A 106 7.92 -5.38 4.75
C ILE A 106 6.72 -6.20 4.30
N ALA A 107 6.04 -5.78 3.22
CA ALA A 107 4.97 -6.51 2.53
C ALA A 107 4.71 -5.91 1.15
N ALA A 108 4.15 -6.72 0.23
CA ALA A 108 3.66 -6.29 -1.08
C ALA A 108 2.17 -6.62 -1.24
N PRO A 109 1.26 -5.77 -0.75
CA PRO A 109 -0.18 -6.00 -0.86
C PRO A 109 -0.65 -6.13 -2.32
N PHE A 110 -0.17 -5.26 -3.20
CA PHE A 110 -0.45 -5.36 -4.63
C PHE A 110 0.62 -6.18 -5.34
N GLN A 111 0.24 -7.35 -5.84
CA GLN A 111 1.12 -8.22 -6.61
C GLN A 111 1.35 -7.71 -8.03
N TYR A 112 0.39 -6.99 -8.59
CA TYR A 112 0.50 -6.33 -9.87
C TYR A 112 0.21 -4.84 -9.73
N ASP A 113 1.00 -4.02 -10.42
CA ASP A 113 0.78 -2.57 -10.44
C ASP A 113 -0.49 -2.27 -11.24
N PRO A 114 -1.47 -1.54 -10.68
CA PRO A 114 -2.64 -1.09 -11.43
C PRO A 114 -2.32 -0.04 -12.49
N GLN A 115 -1.07 0.40 -12.56
CA GLN A 115 -0.58 1.43 -13.47
C GLN A 115 -0.56 0.95 -14.91
N GLY A 116 -1.00 1.81 -15.79
CA GLY A 116 -0.95 1.63 -17.23
C GLY A 116 -1.02 2.96 -17.97
N LEU A 117 -1.24 2.86 -19.27
CA LEU A 117 -1.36 4.02 -20.14
C LEU A 117 -2.72 4.02 -20.86
N LEU A 118 -3.46 5.11 -20.73
CA LEU A 118 -4.61 5.43 -21.56
C LEU A 118 -4.14 6.06 -22.86
N THR A 119 -4.70 5.60 -23.97
CA THR A 119 -4.49 6.14 -25.30
C THR A 119 -5.81 6.26 -26.04
N HIS A 120 -5.89 7.10 -27.06
CA HIS A 120 -6.99 7.07 -28.01
C HIS A 120 -6.91 5.81 -28.88
N THR A 121 -8.01 5.51 -29.58
CA THR A 121 -8.19 4.22 -30.30
C THR A 121 -7.30 4.06 -31.53
N ASP A 122 -6.66 5.12 -31.99
CA ASP A 122 -5.65 5.12 -33.05
C ASP A 122 -4.31 4.47 -32.62
N VAL A 123 -4.07 4.34 -31.31
CA VAL A 123 -2.91 3.65 -30.74
C VAL A 123 -3.33 2.23 -30.38
N ALA A 124 -3.02 1.27 -31.27
CA ALA A 124 -3.40 -0.13 -31.10
C ALA A 124 -2.42 -0.93 -30.21
N SER A 125 -1.21 -0.41 -29.97
CA SER A 125 -0.17 -1.03 -29.12
C SER A 125 0.78 0.03 -28.59
N LEU A 126 1.61 -0.31 -27.58
CA LEU A 126 2.56 0.63 -26.98
C LEU A 126 3.66 1.10 -27.96
N GLU A 127 3.94 0.37 -29.03
CA GLU A 127 4.82 0.80 -30.14
C GLU A 127 4.26 2.02 -30.89
N GLY A 128 2.95 2.19 -30.90
CA GLY A 128 2.25 3.32 -31.53
C GLY A 128 2.38 4.65 -30.79
N LEU A 129 3.07 4.69 -29.66
CA LEU A 129 3.27 5.90 -28.84
C LEU A 129 4.27 6.90 -29.42
N LYS A 130 4.99 6.54 -30.48
CA LYS A 130 5.95 7.45 -31.13
C LYS A 130 5.24 8.72 -31.63
N GLY A 131 5.74 9.89 -31.20
CA GLY A 131 5.16 11.18 -31.53
C GLY A 131 3.97 11.64 -30.70
N LYS A 132 3.39 10.79 -29.86
CA LYS A 132 2.34 11.18 -28.90
C LYS A 132 2.92 12.00 -27.74
N THR A 133 2.13 12.93 -27.22
CA THR A 133 2.40 13.57 -25.91
C THR A 133 1.95 12.63 -24.81
N ILE A 134 2.82 12.37 -23.82
CA ILE A 134 2.54 11.42 -22.74
C ILE A 134 2.54 12.17 -21.42
N LEU A 135 1.39 12.15 -20.72
CA LEU A 135 1.27 12.79 -19.41
C LEU A 135 1.80 11.83 -18.31
N VAL A 136 2.82 12.27 -17.60
CA VAL A 136 3.57 11.49 -16.61
C VAL A 136 3.66 12.28 -15.30
N SER A 137 3.27 11.68 -14.17
CA SER A 137 3.42 12.29 -12.84
C SER A 137 4.89 12.29 -12.39
N SER A 138 5.19 13.07 -11.34
CA SER A 138 6.54 13.06 -10.74
C SER A 138 6.95 11.67 -10.25
N SER A 139 6.03 10.89 -9.69
CA SER A 139 6.30 9.49 -9.33
C SER A 139 6.50 8.61 -10.55
N GLY A 140 5.71 8.80 -11.61
CA GLY A 140 5.85 8.07 -12.87
C GLY A 140 7.20 8.29 -13.54
N GLN A 141 7.77 9.50 -13.44
CA GLN A 141 9.11 9.82 -13.96
C GLN A 141 10.21 8.99 -13.28
N ALA A 142 10.02 8.63 -12.01
CA ALA A 142 10.96 7.85 -11.23
C ALA A 142 10.66 6.34 -11.22
N THR A 143 9.57 5.89 -11.88
CA THR A 143 9.15 4.48 -11.86
C THR A 143 9.01 3.91 -13.27
N TRP A 144 7.82 3.99 -13.85
CA TRP A 144 7.48 3.31 -15.10
C TRP A 144 7.94 4.04 -16.37
N TRP A 145 8.11 5.38 -16.33
CA TRP A 145 8.50 6.14 -17.52
C TRP A 145 9.86 5.73 -18.09
N PRO A 146 10.93 5.55 -17.29
CA PRO A 146 12.20 5.05 -17.79
C PRO A 146 12.07 3.68 -18.47
N TRP A 147 11.25 2.79 -17.91
CA TRP A 147 10.95 1.49 -18.51
C TRP A 147 10.23 1.65 -19.84
N LEU A 148 9.12 2.38 -19.88
CA LEU A 148 8.33 2.57 -21.10
C LEU A 148 9.17 3.20 -22.20
N LYS A 149 9.93 4.25 -21.83
CA LYS A 149 10.83 4.96 -22.74
C LYS A 149 11.89 4.03 -23.33
N GLY A 150 12.55 3.23 -22.52
CA GLY A 150 13.58 2.30 -22.96
C GLY A 150 13.02 1.18 -23.82
N GLN A 151 11.91 0.58 -23.38
CA GLN A 151 11.29 -0.56 -24.07
C GLN A 151 10.74 -0.19 -25.46
N TYR A 152 10.13 0.99 -25.59
CA TYR A 152 9.45 1.41 -26.83
C TYR A 152 10.17 2.53 -27.58
N GLN A 153 11.43 2.84 -27.20
CA GLN A 153 12.29 3.83 -27.87
C GLN A 153 11.63 5.22 -27.92
N LEU A 154 10.99 5.62 -26.82
CA LEU A 154 10.43 6.94 -26.65
C LEU A 154 11.49 7.92 -26.12
N ASN A 155 11.18 9.23 -26.07
CA ASN A 155 12.11 10.25 -25.59
C ASN A 155 11.43 11.22 -24.60
N ASP A 156 12.24 11.89 -23.79
CA ASP A 156 11.75 12.79 -22.73
C ASP A 156 11.01 14.03 -23.29
N ALA A 157 11.21 14.38 -24.56
CA ALA A 157 10.47 15.47 -25.19
C ALA A 157 8.96 15.15 -25.36
N GLN A 158 8.57 13.88 -25.28
CA GLN A 158 7.16 13.44 -25.30
C GLN A 158 6.50 13.59 -23.93
N ALA A 159 7.26 13.57 -22.84
CA ALA A 159 6.71 13.62 -21.49
C ALA A 159 6.25 15.02 -21.09
N ARG A 160 5.05 15.12 -20.50
CA ARG A 160 4.50 16.33 -19.90
C ARG A 160 3.94 16.00 -18.51
N PRO A 161 3.87 16.98 -17.59
CA PRO A 161 3.35 16.74 -16.25
C PRO A 161 1.91 16.23 -16.25
N TYR A 162 1.66 15.16 -15.50
CA TYR A 162 0.30 14.70 -15.17
C TYR A 162 -0.10 15.25 -13.80
N THR A 163 -1.30 15.84 -13.72
CA THR A 163 -1.80 16.54 -12.53
C THR A 163 -3.12 15.96 -11.98
N PHE A 164 -3.41 14.69 -12.22
CA PHE A 164 -4.67 14.05 -11.86
C PHE A 164 -5.88 14.75 -12.51
N ASN A 165 -5.77 15.04 -13.79
CA ASN A 165 -6.80 15.69 -14.59
C ASN A 165 -6.85 15.03 -15.97
N ILE A 166 -8.02 14.49 -16.33
CA ILE A 166 -8.23 13.82 -17.63
C ILE A 166 -8.52 14.80 -18.77
N GLN A 167 -8.78 16.08 -18.51
CA GLN A 167 -9.21 17.05 -19.52
C GLN A 167 -8.21 17.21 -20.68
N PRO A 168 -6.88 17.24 -20.46
CA PRO A 168 -5.94 17.29 -21.59
C PRO A 168 -6.05 16.07 -22.52
N PHE A 169 -6.31 14.87 -21.96
CA PHE A 169 -6.53 13.66 -22.74
C PHE A 169 -7.88 13.73 -23.51
N VAL A 170 -8.94 14.21 -22.86
CA VAL A 170 -10.27 14.32 -23.48
C VAL A 170 -10.28 15.34 -24.64
N ALA A 171 -9.45 16.37 -24.56
CA ALA A 171 -9.42 17.48 -25.51
C ALA A 171 -8.49 17.29 -26.72
N ASP A 172 -7.55 16.35 -26.66
CA ASP A 172 -6.51 16.18 -27.69
C ASP A 172 -6.20 14.70 -27.95
N ASP A 173 -6.54 14.22 -29.12
CA ASP A 173 -6.32 12.82 -29.56
C ASP A 173 -4.82 12.46 -29.67
N ASN A 174 -3.93 13.46 -29.67
CA ASN A 174 -2.48 13.23 -29.65
C ASN A 174 -1.90 13.00 -28.24
N VAL A 175 -2.74 13.08 -27.21
CA VAL A 175 -2.33 12.87 -25.83
C VAL A 175 -2.58 11.42 -25.41
N ALA A 176 -1.56 10.80 -24.82
CA ALA A 176 -1.69 9.62 -23.98
C ALA A 176 -1.45 10.03 -22.53
N GLN A 177 -2.00 9.31 -21.55
CA GLN A 177 -1.77 9.64 -20.16
C GLN A 177 -1.60 8.42 -19.28
N GLN A 178 -0.78 8.55 -18.22
CA GLN A 178 -0.81 7.57 -17.16
C GLN A 178 -2.22 7.43 -16.58
N ALA A 179 -2.54 6.22 -16.15
CA ALA A 179 -3.81 5.92 -15.51
C ALA A 179 -3.68 4.68 -14.63
N TYR A 180 -4.55 4.58 -13.64
CA TYR A 180 -4.85 3.31 -13.01
C TYR A 180 -6.08 2.69 -13.64
N VAL A 181 -6.04 1.37 -13.89
CA VAL A 181 -7.19 0.61 -14.41
C VAL A 181 -8.43 0.83 -13.52
N SER A 182 -8.21 1.06 -12.25
CA SER A 182 -9.21 1.27 -11.21
C SER A 182 -9.74 2.72 -11.10
N SER A 183 -9.17 3.68 -11.83
CA SER A 183 -9.51 5.11 -11.65
C SER A 183 -9.78 5.82 -12.98
N GLU A 184 -8.75 6.30 -13.67
CA GLU A 184 -8.90 7.18 -14.85
C GLU A 184 -9.62 6.51 -16.02
N VAL A 185 -9.50 5.19 -16.16
CA VAL A 185 -10.21 4.42 -17.20
C VAL A 185 -11.72 4.67 -17.08
N PHE A 186 -12.27 4.57 -15.87
CA PHE A 186 -13.68 4.86 -15.62
C PHE A 186 -14.04 6.32 -15.91
N GLN A 187 -13.20 7.26 -15.51
CA GLN A 187 -13.46 8.69 -15.70
C GLN A 187 -13.52 9.04 -17.19
N VAL A 188 -12.60 8.49 -18.00
CA VAL A 188 -12.55 8.69 -19.45
C VAL A 188 -13.76 8.07 -20.15
N GLN A 189 -14.17 6.85 -19.75
CA GLN A 189 -15.39 6.22 -20.23
C GLN A 189 -16.63 7.07 -19.91
N LYS A 190 -16.71 7.58 -18.69
CA LYS A 190 -17.83 8.45 -18.26
C LYS A 190 -17.85 9.78 -18.99
N ALA A 191 -16.70 10.29 -19.45
CA ALA A 191 -16.59 11.45 -20.32
C ALA A 191 -16.98 11.15 -21.79
N GLY A 192 -17.33 9.90 -22.12
CA GLY A 192 -17.77 9.49 -23.46
C GLY A 192 -16.61 9.32 -24.47
N VAL A 193 -15.36 9.32 -24.02
CA VAL A 193 -14.19 9.15 -24.89
C VAL A 193 -13.86 7.67 -25.04
N LYS A 194 -13.76 7.20 -26.29
CA LYS A 194 -13.27 5.85 -26.59
C LYS A 194 -11.75 5.80 -26.42
N SER A 195 -11.28 4.84 -25.68
CA SER A 195 -9.85 4.72 -25.36
C SER A 195 -9.40 3.26 -25.29
N ASN A 196 -8.12 3.03 -25.51
CA ASN A 196 -7.43 1.79 -25.16
C ASN A 196 -6.70 2.01 -23.83
N PHE A 197 -6.56 0.93 -23.05
CA PHE A 197 -5.77 0.94 -21.84
C PHE A 197 -4.77 -0.22 -21.88
N PHE A 198 -3.50 0.11 -21.64
CA PHE A 198 -2.40 -0.85 -21.61
C PHE A 198 -1.90 -0.98 -20.17
N LEU A 199 -2.29 -2.05 -19.48
CA LEU A 199 -1.84 -2.35 -18.11
C LEU A 199 -0.37 -2.79 -18.16
N PHE A 200 0.53 -2.07 -17.52
CA PHE A 200 1.99 -2.29 -17.66
C PHE A 200 2.43 -3.69 -17.23
N SER A 201 1.81 -4.26 -16.21
CA SER A 201 2.12 -5.63 -15.76
C SER A 201 1.83 -6.70 -16.83
N GLU A 202 0.89 -6.47 -17.74
CA GLU A 202 0.59 -7.35 -18.89
C GLU A 202 1.61 -7.17 -20.04
N HIS A 203 2.41 -6.10 -19.99
CA HIS A 203 3.44 -5.77 -20.99
C HIS A 203 4.87 -5.95 -20.48
N GLY A 204 5.05 -6.75 -19.42
CA GLY A 204 6.36 -7.12 -18.91
C GLY A 204 6.98 -6.16 -17.90
N TYR A 205 6.19 -5.22 -17.33
CA TYR A 205 6.61 -4.39 -16.21
C TYR A 205 6.64 -5.23 -14.93
N PRO A 206 7.82 -5.55 -14.35
CA PRO A 206 7.92 -6.59 -13.32
C PRO A 206 7.61 -6.13 -11.89
N PRO A 207 7.62 -4.81 -11.52
CA PRO A 207 7.48 -4.37 -10.15
C PRO A 207 6.16 -4.78 -9.47
N TYR A 208 6.19 -4.77 -8.14
CA TYR A 208 4.96 -4.81 -7.33
C TYR A 208 4.19 -3.48 -7.46
N GLY A 209 2.88 -3.52 -7.26
CA GLY A 209 2.00 -2.35 -7.44
C GLY A 209 1.83 -1.44 -6.23
N GLY A 210 2.66 -1.57 -5.26
CA GLY A 210 2.62 -0.82 -4.00
C GLY A 210 3.08 -1.69 -2.86
N ILE A 211 4.19 -1.31 -2.25
CA ILE A 211 4.82 -2.04 -1.15
C ILE A 211 4.75 -1.23 0.13
N LEU A 212 4.65 -1.91 1.27
CA LEU A 212 4.80 -1.29 2.58
C LEU A 212 6.28 -1.19 2.90
N ILE A 213 6.75 0.02 3.18
CA ILE A 213 8.16 0.31 3.45
C ILE A 213 8.31 0.89 4.85
N ALA A 214 9.28 0.38 5.61
CA ALA A 214 9.64 0.87 6.93
C ALA A 214 11.17 1.07 7.05
N ARG A 215 11.60 1.85 8.05
CA ARG A 215 13.03 2.01 8.37
C ARG A 215 13.54 0.78 9.15
N PRO A 216 14.82 0.39 9.00
CA PRO A 216 15.41 -0.71 9.77
C PRO A 216 15.30 -0.53 11.29
N GLU A 217 15.47 0.68 11.81
CA GLU A 217 15.29 0.94 13.23
C GLU A 217 13.83 0.76 13.67
N THR A 218 12.85 1.16 12.87
CA THR A 218 11.43 0.91 13.18
C THR A 218 11.12 -0.58 13.18
N ILE A 219 11.73 -1.35 12.26
CA ILE A 219 11.61 -2.81 12.22
C ILE A 219 12.21 -3.45 13.48
N ALA A 220 13.38 -3.01 13.91
CA ALA A 220 14.04 -3.55 15.10
C ALA A 220 13.29 -3.19 16.39
N ASP A 221 12.93 -1.92 16.56
CA ASP A 221 12.37 -1.40 17.81
C ASP A 221 10.89 -1.76 18.00
N ARG A 222 10.15 -1.98 16.90
CA ARG A 222 8.69 -2.14 16.86
C ARG A 222 8.24 -3.37 16.07
N ASN A 223 9.06 -4.42 16.05
CA ASN A 223 8.83 -5.62 15.24
C ASN A 223 7.45 -6.24 15.47
N ALA A 224 7.05 -6.44 16.74
CA ALA A 224 5.76 -7.01 17.10
C ALA A 224 4.57 -6.17 16.61
N ALA A 225 4.66 -4.82 16.72
CA ALA A 225 3.62 -3.92 16.23
C ALA A 225 3.54 -3.95 14.70
N LEU A 226 4.67 -3.97 14.00
CA LEU A 226 4.70 -4.08 12.54
C LEU A 226 4.15 -5.42 12.05
N ALA A 227 4.44 -6.53 12.74
CA ALA A 227 3.85 -7.83 12.42
C ALA A 227 2.32 -7.81 12.54
N LYS A 228 1.80 -7.25 13.63
CA LYS A 228 0.36 -7.03 13.84
C LYS A 228 -0.23 -6.13 12.76
N PHE A 229 0.46 -5.02 12.42
CA PHE A 229 0.03 -4.05 11.42
C PHE A 229 -0.07 -4.68 10.02
N VAL A 230 0.95 -5.42 9.59
CA VAL A 230 0.96 -6.09 8.28
C VAL A 230 -0.19 -7.10 8.21
N ARG A 231 -0.33 -7.97 9.23
CA ARG A 231 -1.43 -8.93 9.30
C ARG A 231 -2.80 -8.26 9.25
N ALA A 232 -3.04 -7.27 10.10
CA ALA A 232 -4.31 -6.54 10.17
C ALA A 232 -4.62 -5.81 8.85
N SER A 233 -3.60 -5.29 8.16
CA SER A 233 -3.76 -4.67 6.85
C SER A 233 -4.19 -5.69 5.78
N MET A 234 -3.62 -6.90 5.78
CA MET A 234 -4.03 -7.96 4.84
C MET A 234 -5.44 -8.49 5.16
N GLU A 235 -5.80 -8.67 6.45
CA GLU A 235 -7.20 -8.97 6.85
C GLU A 235 -8.15 -7.84 6.41
N GLY A 236 -7.70 -6.59 6.48
CA GLY A 236 -8.42 -5.42 5.97
C GLY A 236 -8.69 -5.51 4.47
N TRP A 237 -7.71 -5.94 3.69
CA TRP A 237 -7.86 -6.15 2.25
C TRP A 237 -8.85 -7.29 1.95
N VAL A 238 -8.77 -8.43 2.64
CA VAL A 238 -9.77 -9.52 2.51
C VAL A 238 -11.18 -8.98 2.81
N SER A 239 -11.33 -8.26 3.93
CA SER A 239 -12.60 -7.66 4.33
C SER A 239 -13.11 -6.65 3.30
N TYR A 240 -12.22 -5.77 2.78
CA TYR A 240 -12.57 -4.74 1.80
C TYR A 240 -13.06 -5.35 0.49
N LEU A 241 -12.34 -6.33 -0.04
CA LEU A 241 -12.77 -6.99 -1.27
C LEU A 241 -14.07 -7.78 -1.06
N ASN A 242 -14.39 -8.28 0.12
CA ASN A 242 -15.67 -8.95 0.39
C ASN A 242 -16.84 -7.96 0.57
N ASN A 243 -16.64 -6.88 1.31
CA ASN A 243 -17.62 -5.82 1.53
C ASN A 243 -16.94 -4.46 1.67
N PRO A 244 -16.79 -3.69 0.59
CA PRO A 244 -16.05 -2.43 0.60
C PRO A 244 -16.78 -1.27 1.29
N ALA A 245 -18.07 -1.40 1.60
CA ALA A 245 -18.91 -0.28 2.05
C ALA A 245 -18.34 0.48 3.27
N PRO A 246 -17.85 -0.18 4.35
CA PRO A 246 -17.26 0.55 5.50
C PRO A 246 -16.02 1.35 5.12
N GLY A 247 -15.09 0.75 4.37
CA GLY A 247 -13.86 1.43 3.91
C GLY A 247 -14.17 2.58 2.95
N ASN A 248 -15.10 2.37 2.01
CA ASN A 248 -15.54 3.38 1.05
C ASN A 248 -16.15 4.61 1.73
N ALA A 249 -16.91 4.41 2.82
CA ALA A 249 -17.47 5.52 3.58
C ALA A 249 -16.38 6.45 4.15
N LEU A 250 -15.29 5.87 4.67
CA LEU A 250 -14.18 6.64 5.20
C LEU A 250 -13.33 7.26 4.07
N ILE A 251 -13.10 6.54 2.98
CA ILE A 251 -12.42 7.07 1.78
C ILE A 251 -13.15 8.31 1.25
N LYS A 252 -14.48 8.27 1.12
CA LYS A 252 -15.27 9.43 0.66
C LYS A 252 -15.21 10.62 1.61
N LYS A 253 -15.08 10.37 2.92
CA LYS A 253 -14.88 11.44 3.90
C LYS A 253 -13.54 12.15 3.70
N ASP A 254 -12.48 11.40 3.44
CA ASP A 254 -11.13 11.94 3.28
C ASP A 254 -10.88 12.47 1.86
N ASN A 255 -11.60 11.94 0.86
CA ASN A 255 -11.56 12.38 -0.53
C ASN A 255 -12.96 12.45 -1.13
N PRO A 256 -13.65 13.59 -1.00
CA PRO A 256 -15.01 13.75 -1.53
C PRO A 256 -15.16 13.64 -3.07
N LYS A 257 -14.05 13.56 -3.81
CA LYS A 257 -14.06 13.30 -5.26
C LYS A 257 -14.36 11.83 -5.60
N MET A 258 -14.26 10.92 -4.64
CA MET A 258 -14.58 9.51 -4.83
C MET A 258 -16.08 9.29 -4.79
N THR A 259 -16.66 8.99 -5.97
CA THR A 259 -18.07 8.63 -6.09
C THR A 259 -18.28 7.14 -5.84
N ASP A 260 -19.51 6.75 -5.49
CA ASP A 260 -19.85 5.32 -5.27
C ASP A 260 -19.61 4.48 -6.54
N ASP A 261 -19.93 5.03 -7.72
CA ASP A 261 -19.71 4.35 -9.01
C ASP A 261 -18.22 4.11 -9.27
N LEU A 262 -17.37 5.12 -9.01
CA LEU A 262 -15.92 5.00 -9.19
C LEU A 262 -15.31 3.98 -8.23
N LEU A 263 -15.75 3.99 -6.97
CA LEU A 263 -15.28 3.02 -5.96
C LEU A 263 -15.74 1.60 -6.30
N ALA A 264 -16.98 1.42 -6.78
CA ALA A 264 -17.48 0.13 -7.24
C ALA A 264 -16.70 -0.40 -8.45
N TRP A 265 -16.43 0.47 -9.43
CA TRP A 265 -15.56 0.17 -10.57
C TRP A 265 -14.18 -0.29 -10.09
N ALA A 266 -13.56 0.51 -9.23
CA ALA A 266 -12.21 0.23 -8.74
C ALA A 266 -12.10 -1.14 -8.08
N VAL A 267 -13.02 -1.48 -7.18
CA VAL A 267 -13.05 -2.82 -6.53
C VAL A 267 -13.21 -3.92 -7.57
N THR A 268 -14.05 -3.70 -8.60
CA THR A 268 -14.24 -4.66 -9.69
C THR A 268 -12.94 -4.89 -10.46
N GLN A 269 -12.21 -3.80 -10.79
CA GLN A 269 -10.94 -3.91 -11.52
C GLN A 269 -9.85 -4.58 -10.68
N ILE A 270 -9.74 -4.24 -9.39
CA ILE A 270 -8.78 -4.88 -8.47
C ILE A 270 -8.97 -6.41 -8.47
N ARG A 271 -10.22 -6.88 -8.44
CA ARG A 271 -10.55 -8.31 -8.50
C ARG A 271 -10.28 -8.91 -9.87
N GLN A 272 -10.79 -8.27 -10.94
CA GLN A 272 -10.74 -8.78 -12.31
C GLN A 272 -9.31 -8.99 -12.79
N HIS A 273 -8.40 -8.08 -12.44
CA HIS A 273 -6.98 -8.16 -12.79
C HIS A 273 -6.14 -8.88 -11.74
N HIS A 274 -6.76 -9.47 -10.71
CA HIS A 274 -6.05 -10.19 -9.64
C HIS A 274 -4.89 -9.37 -9.05
N LEU A 275 -5.11 -8.07 -8.84
CA LEU A 275 -4.03 -7.15 -8.47
C LEU A 275 -3.43 -7.48 -7.10
N ILE A 276 -4.20 -8.08 -6.18
CA ILE A 276 -3.80 -8.42 -4.81
C ILE A 276 -3.57 -9.93 -4.65
N ASP A 277 -4.49 -10.75 -5.15
CA ASP A 277 -4.55 -12.20 -4.96
C ASP A 277 -3.87 -13.00 -6.07
N GLY A 278 -3.37 -12.32 -7.11
CA GLY A 278 -2.61 -12.92 -8.20
C GLY A 278 -1.12 -13.12 -7.88
N GLY A 279 -0.34 -13.46 -8.90
CA GLY A 279 1.11 -13.61 -8.79
C GLY A 279 1.54 -14.60 -7.70
N ASP A 280 2.56 -14.21 -6.93
CA ASP A 280 3.08 -15.05 -5.84
C ASP A 280 2.04 -15.21 -4.70
N ALA A 281 1.12 -14.25 -4.52
CA ALA A 281 0.12 -14.31 -3.47
C ALA A 281 -0.91 -15.44 -3.66
N ALA A 282 -1.12 -15.91 -4.88
CA ALA A 282 -2.03 -17.03 -5.15
C ALA A 282 -1.62 -18.32 -4.42
N SER A 283 -0.31 -18.56 -4.28
CA SER A 283 0.24 -19.72 -3.54
C SER A 283 0.68 -19.39 -2.13
N GLU A 284 1.37 -18.27 -1.95
CA GLU A 284 2.11 -17.92 -0.72
C GLU A 284 1.25 -17.13 0.30
N GLY A 285 0.15 -16.54 -0.15
CA GLY A 285 -0.72 -15.67 0.67
C GLY A 285 -0.51 -14.17 0.40
N TRP A 286 -1.50 -13.39 0.80
CA TRP A 286 -1.54 -11.95 0.52
C TRP A 286 -0.42 -11.19 1.22
N GLY A 287 0.11 -10.21 0.54
CA GLY A 287 1.23 -9.40 1.02
C GLY A 287 2.60 -10.02 0.82
N THR A 288 2.68 -11.23 0.26
CA THR A 288 3.96 -11.93 0.07
C THR A 288 4.93 -11.21 -0.84
N MET A 289 6.20 -11.48 -0.62
CA MET A 289 7.30 -11.04 -1.47
C MET A 289 8.26 -12.20 -1.67
N THR A 290 8.76 -12.38 -2.90
CA THR A 290 9.70 -13.45 -3.23
C THR A 290 11.04 -12.92 -3.74
N GLU A 291 12.13 -13.63 -3.44
CA GLU A 291 13.44 -13.29 -3.99
C GLU A 291 13.42 -13.29 -5.52
N THR A 292 12.67 -14.20 -6.12
CA THR A 292 12.54 -14.31 -7.57
C THR A 292 11.94 -13.04 -8.18
N ARG A 293 10.91 -12.46 -7.55
CA ARG A 293 10.28 -11.23 -8.03
C ARG A 293 11.21 -10.02 -7.84
N TRP A 294 11.84 -9.87 -6.67
CA TRP A 294 12.83 -8.83 -6.43
C TRP A 294 14.01 -8.89 -7.38
N ARG A 295 14.48 -10.10 -7.72
CA ARG A 295 15.54 -10.29 -8.69
C ARG A 295 15.11 -9.84 -10.10
N LYS A 296 13.89 -10.18 -10.53
CA LYS A 296 13.34 -9.72 -11.83
C LYS A 296 13.29 -8.19 -11.90
N THR A 297 12.81 -7.53 -10.84
CA THR A 297 12.80 -6.06 -10.76
C THR A 297 14.21 -5.49 -10.82
N ARG A 298 15.15 -6.05 -10.06
CA ARG A 298 16.57 -5.63 -10.10
C ARG A 298 17.17 -5.81 -11.51
N ASP A 299 17.01 -6.98 -12.11
CA ASP A 299 17.57 -7.30 -13.44
C ASP A 299 17.02 -6.34 -14.50
N PHE A 300 15.73 -6.07 -14.42
CA PHE A 300 15.08 -5.05 -15.24
C PHE A 300 15.74 -3.67 -15.04
N MET A 301 15.89 -3.18 -13.80
CA MET A 301 16.49 -1.88 -13.53
C MET A 301 17.95 -1.78 -14.01
N VAL A 302 18.72 -2.85 -13.86
CA VAL A 302 20.10 -2.92 -14.37
C VAL A 302 20.11 -2.84 -15.89
N SER A 303 19.26 -3.61 -16.59
CA SER A 303 19.17 -3.59 -18.05
C SER A 303 18.73 -2.23 -18.62
N ALA A 304 17.93 -1.48 -17.83
CA ALA A 304 17.47 -0.14 -18.16
C ALA A 304 18.45 0.98 -17.74
N ASN A 305 19.63 0.63 -17.20
CA ASN A 305 20.61 1.57 -16.62
C ASN A 305 20.03 2.46 -15.49
N LEU A 306 19.09 1.92 -14.72
CA LEU A 306 18.48 2.60 -13.56
C LEU A 306 19.09 2.14 -12.24
N LEU A 307 19.87 1.05 -12.24
CA LEU A 307 20.49 0.49 -11.06
C LEU A 307 21.87 -0.06 -11.41
N ASP A 308 22.87 0.19 -10.56
CA ASP A 308 24.19 -0.39 -10.71
C ASP A 308 24.19 -1.88 -10.37
N THR A 309 24.97 -2.66 -11.10
CA THR A 309 25.09 -4.12 -10.88
C THR A 309 25.62 -4.47 -9.50
N THR A 310 26.36 -3.55 -8.86
CA THR A 310 26.95 -3.70 -7.53
C THR A 310 26.01 -3.37 -6.38
N THR A 311 24.82 -2.83 -6.66
CA THR A 311 23.84 -2.49 -5.61
C THR A 311 23.39 -3.75 -4.88
N ASP A 312 23.53 -3.76 -3.55
CA ASP A 312 23.03 -4.85 -2.70
C ASP A 312 21.50 -4.76 -2.55
N TRP A 313 20.81 -5.22 -3.56
CA TRP A 313 19.35 -5.22 -3.64
C TRP A 313 18.68 -6.14 -2.61
N LYS A 314 19.42 -7.13 -2.04
CA LYS A 314 18.85 -8.06 -1.05
C LYS A 314 18.54 -7.37 0.28
N GLN A 315 19.15 -6.25 0.58
CA GLN A 315 18.80 -5.45 1.74
C GLN A 315 17.50 -4.66 1.59
N ALA A 316 16.91 -4.62 0.36
CA ALA A 316 15.70 -3.84 0.08
C ALA A 316 14.44 -4.40 0.74
N TYR A 317 14.42 -5.65 1.16
CA TYR A 317 13.21 -6.27 1.69
C TYR A 317 13.50 -7.23 2.83
N THR A 318 12.45 -7.56 3.58
CA THR A 318 12.41 -8.68 4.52
C THR A 318 11.07 -9.41 4.37
N THR A 319 11.10 -10.73 4.42
CA THR A 319 9.89 -11.56 4.36
C THR A 319 9.36 -11.97 5.74
N GLU A 320 10.03 -11.56 6.82
CA GLU A 320 9.72 -12.00 8.19
C GLU A 320 8.27 -11.74 8.62
N PHE A 321 7.64 -10.68 8.08
CA PHE A 321 6.25 -10.32 8.42
C PHE A 321 5.20 -11.07 7.59
N VAL A 322 5.58 -11.68 6.47
CA VAL A 322 4.64 -12.28 5.51
C VAL A 322 4.81 -13.78 5.33
N GLN A 323 6.02 -14.33 5.50
CA GLN A 323 6.33 -15.74 5.20
C GLN A 323 5.52 -16.77 6.00
N THR A 324 4.99 -16.41 7.18
CA THR A 324 4.18 -17.31 8.02
C THR A 324 2.71 -16.88 8.09
N MET A 325 2.36 -15.80 7.44
CA MET A 325 1.06 -15.16 7.61
C MET A 325 -0.08 -15.94 6.93
N GLN A 326 0.14 -16.46 5.73
CA GLN A 326 -0.77 -17.30 4.93
C GLN A 326 -2.23 -16.80 4.88
N ILE A 327 -2.45 -15.49 4.83
CA ILE A 327 -3.78 -14.91 4.65
C ILE A 327 -4.20 -15.11 3.20
N LYS A 328 -5.36 -15.75 3.00
CA LYS A 328 -6.00 -16.00 1.69
C LYS A 328 -7.47 -15.57 1.78
N PRO A 329 -8.15 -15.36 0.63
CA PRO A 329 -9.59 -15.07 0.62
C PRO A 329 -10.41 -16.11 1.38
#